data_a2470c598c382bfc346db0875b7aaab7
#
_entry.id   a2470c598c382bfc346db0875b7aaab7
#
_cell.length_a   1.000
_cell.length_b   1.000
_cell.length_c   1.000
_cell.angle_alpha   90.00
_cell.angle_beta   90.00
_cell.angle_gamma   90.00
#
_symmetry.space_group_name_H-M   'P 1'
#
loop_
_entity.id
_entity.type
_entity.pdbx_description
1 polymer ?
#
loop_
_entity_poly.entity_id
_entity_poly.type
_entity_poly.pdbx_seq_one_letter_code
_entity_poly.pdbx_strand_id
1 'polypeptide(L)'
;MHCVVIGGGLSGLASALWLSEAGHRVTLLERRGSLGGRTTAIPLDIVDDVPDNGQHVFASGYVHLMRYLDSVGTRESVCFPGHMTVRMPGGGTRRSAFGRVAGLRADKPDISSAKVPADLLVTGIREARRTKTPISIGYPTVDLDTLFIDGAKKAFANNGVEVRHRAVVAGVEVVDGTVAGVILNDGERIPAGAVICAVPVWNVKGLLDQVPGHERIYEAIEHLTPVPIVSVNLYLDRSIGMTDWGEILYGGEGVLEQVWDRQQMHSRNASRNHFYSTTVSAAYELTQKSNAEITETQMDMLRRYYPDAAGAEVIHSHVVRMPKSTFAQRPGSSGIRPDQRTAVAGLALAGDWTRTDWTTTMEGACQSAARAVDVILDYANQPR
;
A
#
# COMPACT_ATOMS: atom_id res chain seq x y z
N MET A 1 -18.63 13.07 18.43
CA MET A 1 -17.74 14.26 18.38
C MET A 1 -17.30 14.55 16.95
N HIS A 2 -16.59 15.67 16.72
CA HIS A 2 -15.97 15.93 15.41
C HIS A 2 -14.55 15.33 15.40
N CYS A 3 -14.25 14.49 14.42
CA CYS A 3 -12.97 13.86 14.19
C CYS A 3 -12.35 14.36 12.87
N VAL A 4 -11.08 14.70 12.89
CA VAL A 4 -10.33 15.03 11.67
C VAL A 4 -9.36 13.90 11.36
N VAL A 5 -9.34 13.45 10.13
CA VAL A 5 -8.37 12.47 9.62
C VAL A 5 -7.45 13.16 8.62
N ILE A 6 -6.14 13.10 8.86
CA ILE A 6 -5.12 13.75 8.02
C ILE A 6 -4.48 12.71 7.10
N GLY A 7 -4.74 12.83 5.79
CA GLY A 7 -4.20 11.94 4.74
C GLY A 7 -5.25 10.98 4.18
N GLY A 8 -5.45 11.04 2.86
CA GLY A 8 -6.44 10.24 2.11
C GLY A 8 -5.87 8.96 1.51
N GLY A 9 -4.80 8.38 2.09
CA GLY A 9 -4.33 7.04 1.76
C GLY A 9 -5.19 5.96 2.41
N LEU A 10 -4.91 4.68 2.13
CA LEU A 10 -5.74 3.54 2.58
C LEU A 10 -6.01 3.55 4.10
N SER A 11 -5.00 3.88 4.91
CA SER A 11 -5.17 4.00 6.36
C SER A 11 -6.15 5.13 6.74
N GLY A 12 -6.06 6.28 6.08
CA GLY A 12 -6.96 7.41 6.33
C GLY A 12 -8.38 7.15 5.82
N LEU A 13 -8.52 6.52 4.64
CA LEU A 13 -9.82 6.10 4.11
C LEU A 13 -10.55 5.16 5.08
N ALA A 14 -9.84 4.12 5.55
CA ALA A 14 -10.38 3.19 6.52
C ALA A 14 -10.72 3.85 7.87
N SER A 15 -9.85 4.73 8.37
CA SER A 15 -10.09 5.47 9.61
C SER A 15 -11.33 6.37 9.50
N ALA A 16 -11.45 7.13 8.42
CA ALA A 16 -12.59 8.02 8.21
C ALA A 16 -13.91 7.24 8.10
N LEU A 17 -13.89 6.12 7.38
CA LEU A 17 -15.06 5.26 7.22
C LEU A 17 -15.50 4.67 8.58
N TRP A 18 -14.60 4.02 9.30
CA TRP A 18 -14.95 3.35 10.55
C TRP A 18 -15.32 4.32 11.69
N LEU A 19 -14.74 5.54 11.72
CA LEU A 19 -15.21 6.59 12.64
C LEU A 19 -16.62 7.07 12.29
N SER A 20 -16.95 7.21 10.99
CA SER A 20 -18.29 7.61 10.56
C SER A 20 -19.33 6.53 10.82
N GLU A 21 -18.98 5.24 10.62
CA GLU A 21 -19.82 4.08 10.99
C GLU A 21 -20.07 4.03 12.51
N ALA A 22 -19.12 4.51 13.33
CA ALA A 22 -19.28 4.65 14.77
C ALA A 22 -20.08 5.90 15.19
N GLY A 23 -20.66 6.66 14.25
CA GLY A 23 -21.54 7.80 14.50
C GLY A 23 -20.80 9.13 14.79
N HIS A 24 -19.53 9.23 14.45
CA HIS A 24 -18.79 10.49 14.58
C HIS A 24 -18.91 11.35 13.31
N ARG A 25 -18.93 12.68 13.48
CA ARG A 25 -18.74 13.60 12.35
C ARG A 25 -17.28 13.57 11.93
N VAL A 26 -17.00 13.33 10.65
CA VAL A 26 -15.63 13.16 10.15
C VAL A 26 -15.33 14.15 9.04
N THR A 27 -14.17 14.80 9.12
CA THR A 27 -13.56 15.55 8.01
C THR A 27 -12.25 14.87 7.64
N LEU A 28 -12.13 14.39 6.39
CA LEU A 28 -10.91 13.81 5.81
C LEU A 28 -10.17 14.88 5.01
N LEU A 29 -8.92 15.16 5.38
CA LEU A 29 -8.06 16.15 4.75
C LEU A 29 -7.00 15.47 3.88
N GLU A 30 -6.99 15.73 2.59
CA GLU A 30 -5.99 15.21 1.66
C GLU A 30 -5.28 16.38 0.95
N ARG A 31 -3.95 16.36 0.97
CA ARG A 31 -3.11 17.41 0.37
C ARG A 31 -3.13 17.42 -1.17
N ARG A 32 -3.43 16.28 -1.78
CA ARG A 32 -3.54 16.13 -3.25
C ARG A 32 -4.95 16.40 -3.74
N GLY A 33 -5.12 16.45 -5.07
CA GLY A 33 -6.44 16.49 -5.70
C GLY A 33 -7.15 15.14 -5.76
N SER A 34 -6.48 14.04 -5.36
CA SER A 34 -7.01 12.67 -5.42
C SER A 34 -6.73 11.91 -4.13
N LEU A 35 -7.60 10.97 -3.81
CA LEU A 35 -7.44 9.99 -2.72
C LEU A 35 -6.57 8.79 -3.17
N GLY A 36 -6.35 7.84 -2.28
CA GLY A 36 -5.65 6.57 -2.53
C GLY A 36 -4.20 6.55 -2.07
N GLY A 37 -3.52 7.68 -2.07
CA GLY A 37 -2.12 7.76 -1.60
C GLY A 37 -1.16 6.91 -2.43
N ARG A 38 -0.72 5.76 -1.86
CA ARG A 38 0.15 4.77 -2.54
C ARG A 38 -0.63 3.65 -3.25
N THR A 39 -1.94 3.63 -3.15
CA THR A 39 -2.84 2.65 -3.80
C THR A 39 -3.79 3.39 -4.73
N THR A 40 -3.31 3.75 -5.91
CA THR A 40 -4.07 4.55 -6.88
C THR A 40 -3.78 4.07 -8.31
N ALA A 41 -4.74 4.23 -9.16
CA ALA A 41 -4.59 4.05 -10.59
C ALA A 41 -4.01 5.33 -11.24
N ILE A 42 -3.45 5.18 -12.43
CA ILE A 42 -2.86 6.26 -13.23
C ILE A 42 -3.50 6.24 -14.61
N PRO A 43 -4.54 7.05 -14.86
CA PRO A 43 -5.11 7.16 -16.19
C PRO A 43 -4.05 7.61 -17.21
N LEU A 44 -3.95 6.91 -18.34
CA LEU A 44 -3.06 7.24 -19.44
C LEU A 44 -3.89 7.57 -20.68
N ASP A 45 -3.72 8.77 -21.22
CA ASP A 45 -4.44 9.23 -22.43
C ASP A 45 -3.98 8.52 -23.71
N ILE A 46 -2.83 7.84 -23.67
CA ILE A 46 -2.21 7.21 -24.84
C ILE A 46 -2.75 5.79 -25.10
N VAL A 47 -3.22 5.13 -24.06
CA VAL A 47 -3.78 3.78 -24.11
C VAL A 47 -5.15 3.81 -23.46
N ASP A 48 -6.10 3.09 -24.07
CA ASP A 48 -7.45 2.93 -23.51
C ASP A 48 -7.41 1.92 -22.32
N ASP A 49 -6.62 2.27 -21.31
CA ASP A 49 -6.39 1.47 -20.12
C ASP A 49 -6.04 2.37 -18.92
N VAL A 50 -6.27 1.85 -17.72
CA VAL A 50 -5.98 2.54 -16.46
C VAL A 50 -5.01 1.68 -15.63
N PRO A 51 -3.70 1.78 -15.89
CA PRO A 51 -2.72 1.05 -15.09
C PRO A 51 -2.66 1.55 -13.66
N ASP A 52 -2.33 0.64 -12.75
CA ASP A 52 -2.03 0.99 -11.36
C ASP A 52 -0.64 1.64 -11.24
N ASN A 53 -0.42 2.40 -10.18
CA ASN A 53 0.89 2.98 -9.85
C ASN A 53 1.97 1.92 -9.54
N GLY A 54 1.57 0.68 -9.44
CA GLY A 54 2.35 -0.54 -9.26
C GLY A 54 1.42 -1.68 -8.93
N GLN A 55 1.79 -2.90 -9.31
CA GLN A 55 0.95 -4.04 -9.03
C GLN A 55 0.84 -4.31 -7.54
N HIS A 56 -0.38 -4.33 -7.04
CA HIS A 56 -0.70 -4.70 -5.67
C HIS A 56 -1.21 -6.14 -5.61
N VAL A 57 -0.71 -6.88 -4.64
CA VAL A 57 -1.13 -8.25 -4.38
C VAL A 57 -1.66 -8.39 -2.96
N PHE A 58 -2.52 -9.35 -2.77
CA PHE A 58 -3.24 -9.62 -1.53
C PHE A 58 -2.81 -10.95 -0.95
N ALA A 59 -2.81 -11.06 0.37
CA ALA A 59 -2.74 -12.35 1.03
C ALA A 59 -4.13 -12.70 1.60
N SER A 60 -4.55 -13.96 1.50
CA SER A 60 -5.85 -14.40 2.03
C SER A 60 -6.00 -14.21 3.55
N GLY A 61 -4.88 -13.97 4.27
CA GLY A 61 -4.85 -13.59 5.69
C GLY A 61 -5.07 -12.11 5.99
N TYR A 62 -5.34 -11.28 5.00
CA TYR A 62 -5.60 -9.84 5.18
C TYR A 62 -7.01 -9.61 5.72
N VAL A 63 -7.14 -9.50 7.03
CA VAL A 63 -8.45 -9.42 7.72
C VAL A 63 -9.02 -7.99 7.68
N HIS A 64 -8.20 -7.00 8.03
CA HIS A 64 -8.65 -5.61 8.13
C HIS A 64 -8.82 -4.98 6.73
N LEU A 65 -7.98 -5.35 5.79
CA LEU A 65 -8.14 -4.94 4.41
C LEU A 65 -9.44 -5.52 3.81
N MET A 66 -9.71 -6.81 4.06
CA MET A 66 -10.96 -7.42 3.60
C MET A 66 -12.18 -6.78 4.25
N ARG A 67 -12.12 -6.45 5.56
CA ARG A 67 -13.16 -5.67 6.24
C ARG A 67 -13.39 -4.31 5.55
N TYR A 68 -12.31 -3.61 5.19
CA TYR A 68 -12.44 -2.35 4.45
C TYR A 68 -13.14 -2.55 3.10
N LEU A 69 -12.74 -3.57 2.33
CA LEU A 69 -13.36 -3.89 1.05
C LEU A 69 -14.83 -4.30 1.19
N ASP A 70 -15.19 -4.99 2.26
CA ASP A 70 -16.60 -5.27 2.62
C ASP A 70 -17.38 -3.97 2.87
N SER A 71 -16.82 -3.04 3.66
CA SER A 71 -17.46 -1.76 3.97
C SER A 71 -17.64 -0.85 2.74
N VAL A 72 -16.75 -0.95 1.75
CA VAL A 72 -16.86 -0.18 0.49
C VAL A 72 -17.53 -0.96 -0.64
N GLY A 73 -17.90 -2.23 -0.43
CA GLY A 73 -18.66 -3.06 -1.36
C GLY A 73 -17.87 -3.58 -2.56
N THR A 74 -16.54 -3.75 -2.42
CA THR A 74 -15.66 -4.16 -3.53
C THR A 74 -14.88 -5.46 -3.28
N ARG A 75 -15.18 -6.17 -2.20
CA ARG A 75 -14.48 -7.40 -1.84
C ARG A 75 -14.45 -8.46 -2.93
N GLU A 76 -15.55 -8.61 -3.66
CA GLU A 76 -15.69 -9.58 -4.77
C GLU A 76 -14.75 -9.27 -5.96
N SER A 77 -14.16 -8.07 -5.97
CA SER A 77 -13.16 -7.68 -6.98
C SER A 77 -11.74 -8.13 -6.63
N VAL A 78 -11.57 -9.05 -5.68
CA VAL A 78 -10.27 -9.68 -5.35
C VAL A 78 -10.35 -11.18 -5.64
N CYS A 79 -9.46 -11.64 -6.52
CA CYS A 79 -9.33 -13.05 -6.89
C CYS A 79 -8.17 -13.72 -6.13
N PHE A 80 -8.38 -14.94 -5.62
CA PHE A 80 -7.36 -15.77 -4.95
C PHE A 80 -7.19 -17.10 -5.68
N PRO A 81 -6.30 -17.22 -6.67
CA PRO A 81 -6.13 -18.45 -7.47
C PRO A 81 -5.51 -19.63 -6.72
N GLY A 82 -4.98 -19.41 -5.51
CA GLY A 82 -4.40 -20.45 -4.66
C GLY A 82 -2.96 -20.85 -4.97
N HIS A 83 -2.36 -20.32 -6.05
CA HIS A 83 -0.98 -20.58 -6.41
C HIS A 83 -0.29 -19.36 -7.03
N MET A 84 1.02 -19.40 -7.07
CA MET A 84 1.88 -18.53 -7.89
C MET A 84 2.81 -19.37 -8.73
N THR A 85 3.12 -18.90 -9.91
CA THR A 85 4.12 -19.52 -10.78
C THR A 85 5.50 -18.91 -10.55
N VAL A 86 6.48 -19.77 -10.40
CA VAL A 86 7.90 -19.40 -10.39
C VAL A 86 8.48 -19.78 -11.75
N ARG A 87 9.07 -18.81 -12.44
CA ARG A 87 9.70 -19.00 -13.74
C ARG A 87 11.21 -19.04 -13.59
N MET A 88 11.82 -20.00 -14.28
CA MET A 88 13.26 -20.18 -14.34
C MET A 88 13.82 -19.55 -15.62
N PRO A 89 15.09 -19.14 -15.66
CA PRO A 89 15.73 -18.73 -16.92
C PRO A 89 15.60 -19.80 -17.99
N GLY A 90 15.35 -19.37 -19.24
CA GLY A 90 15.14 -20.29 -20.36
C GLY A 90 13.73 -20.92 -20.45
N GLY A 91 12.77 -20.44 -19.65
CA GLY A 91 11.34 -20.72 -19.85
C GLY A 91 10.71 -21.81 -18.99
N GLY A 92 11.48 -22.51 -18.17
CA GLY A 92 10.92 -23.51 -17.23
C GLY A 92 10.02 -22.87 -16.16
N THR A 93 8.91 -23.53 -15.83
CA THR A 93 7.96 -23.03 -14.80
C THR A 93 7.71 -24.05 -13.70
N ARG A 94 7.44 -23.54 -12.49
CA ARG A 94 7.02 -24.35 -11.35
C ARG A 94 5.92 -23.65 -10.57
N ARG A 95 4.76 -24.26 -10.45
CA ARG A 95 3.70 -23.79 -9.55
C ARG A 95 4.07 -24.04 -8.09
N SER A 96 3.88 -23.07 -7.25
CA SER A 96 4.19 -23.20 -5.83
C SER A 96 3.13 -22.51 -4.95
N ALA A 97 2.82 -23.12 -3.82
CA ALA A 97 2.07 -22.43 -2.77
C ALA A 97 2.92 -21.32 -2.15
N PHE A 98 2.28 -20.25 -1.69
CA PHE A 98 2.94 -19.02 -1.24
C PHE A 98 4.09 -19.21 -0.24
N GLY A 99 3.95 -20.09 0.75
CA GLY A 99 4.97 -20.32 1.76
C GLY A 99 6.33 -20.80 1.22
N ARG A 100 6.32 -21.56 0.10
CA ARG A 100 7.54 -22.01 -0.58
C ARG A 100 8.18 -20.90 -1.42
N VAL A 101 7.36 -20.01 -1.97
CA VAL A 101 7.84 -18.83 -2.73
C VAL A 101 8.50 -17.82 -1.79
N ALA A 102 7.94 -17.58 -0.61
CA ALA A 102 8.54 -16.72 0.41
C ALA A 102 9.92 -17.21 0.86
N GLY A 103 10.13 -18.54 0.95
CA GLY A 103 11.43 -19.13 1.24
C GLY A 103 12.49 -18.89 0.16
N LEU A 104 12.10 -18.77 -1.11
CA LEU A 104 13.03 -18.47 -2.22
C LEU A 104 13.55 -17.02 -2.19
N ARG A 105 12.96 -16.15 -1.39
CA ARG A 105 13.37 -14.74 -1.21
C ARG A 105 14.45 -14.55 -0.15
N ALA A 106 14.80 -15.58 0.61
CA ALA A 106 15.66 -15.47 1.78
C ALA A 106 17.13 -15.13 1.48
N ASP A 107 17.54 -15.13 0.21
CA ASP A 107 18.96 -15.03 -0.16
C ASP A 107 19.48 -13.61 -0.44
N LYS A 108 18.63 -12.57 -0.28
CA LYS A 108 19.01 -11.19 -0.60
C LYS A 108 19.11 -10.32 0.65
N PRO A 109 20.34 -9.92 1.07
CA PRO A 109 20.54 -9.25 2.37
C PRO A 109 19.99 -7.83 2.48
N ASP A 110 19.71 -7.14 1.38
CA ASP A 110 19.27 -5.72 1.38
C ASP A 110 17.82 -5.49 0.98
N ILE A 111 17.12 -6.52 0.59
CA ILE A 111 15.69 -6.39 0.37
C ILE A 111 15.02 -6.46 1.72
N SER A 112 14.11 -5.53 1.95
CA SER A 112 13.20 -5.52 3.10
C SER A 112 12.46 -6.86 3.34
N SER A 113 12.62 -7.82 2.44
CA SER A 113 12.06 -9.17 2.47
C SER A 113 13.09 -10.29 2.60
N ALA A 114 14.39 -10.01 2.65
CA ALA A 114 15.42 -11.05 2.61
C ALA A 114 15.51 -11.87 3.90
N LYS A 115 15.05 -11.31 4.99
CA LYS A 115 14.66 -12.07 6.18
C LYS A 115 13.26 -11.61 6.45
N VAL A 116 12.26 -12.34 5.95
CA VAL A 116 10.90 -12.20 6.45
C VAL A 116 11.05 -12.16 7.96
N PRO A 117 10.75 -11.03 8.64
CA PRO A 117 10.89 -10.98 10.08
C PRO A 117 10.19 -12.20 10.67
N ALA A 118 10.78 -12.83 11.66
CA ALA A 118 10.20 -14.05 12.25
C ALA A 118 8.76 -13.82 12.72
N ASP A 119 8.44 -12.58 13.09
CA ASP A 119 7.11 -12.09 13.41
C ASP A 119 6.12 -12.19 12.24
N LEU A 120 6.54 -11.92 10.99
CA LEU A 120 5.70 -12.11 9.80
C LEU A 120 5.42 -13.58 9.50
N LEU A 121 6.45 -14.41 9.61
CA LEU A 121 6.27 -15.85 9.46
C LEU A 121 5.34 -16.38 10.55
N VAL A 122 5.53 -15.93 11.79
CA VAL A 122 4.65 -16.26 12.91
C VAL A 122 3.24 -15.74 12.68
N THR A 123 3.07 -14.51 12.21
CA THR A 123 1.75 -13.95 11.88
C THR A 123 1.09 -14.74 10.76
N GLY A 124 1.81 -15.04 9.68
CA GLY A 124 1.30 -15.87 8.59
C GLY A 124 0.87 -17.27 9.07
N ILE A 125 1.69 -17.92 9.89
CA ILE A 125 1.36 -19.23 10.49
C ILE A 125 0.15 -19.11 11.42
N ARG A 126 0.08 -18.07 12.24
CA ARG A 126 -1.04 -17.83 13.16
C ARG A 126 -2.36 -17.63 12.40
N GLU A 127 -2.33 -16.82 11.35
CA GLU A 127 -3.49 -16.57 10.50
C GLU A 127 -3.90 -17.82 9.71
N ALA A 128 -2.97 -18.56 9.14
CA ALA A 128 -3.26 -19.82 8.49
C ALA A 128 -3.90 -20.84 9.44
N ARG A 129 -3.46 -20.89 10.71
CA ARG A 129 -4.07 -21.73 11.75
C ARG A 129 -5.47 -21.23 12.13
N ARG A 130 -5.68 -19.92 12.25
CA ARG A 130 -6.96 -19.31 12.58
C ARG A 130 -8.00 -19.53 11.49
N THR A 131 -7.63 -19.35 10.24
CA THR A 131 -8.52 -19.51 9.09
C THR A 131 -8.66 -20.94 8.61
N LYS A 132 -7.81 -21.86 9.10
CA LYS A 132 -7.69 -23.27 8.65
C LYS A 132 -7.45 -23.40 7.13
N THR A 133 -6.99 -22.34 6.48
CA THR A 133 -6.71 -22.30 5.05
C THR A 133 -5.25 -21.93 4.81
N PRO A 134 -4.57 -22.53 3.82
CA PRO A 134 -3.26 -22.07 3.40
C PRO A 134 -3.34 -20.60 2.97
N ILE A 135 -2.30 -19.82 3.29
CA ILE A 135 -2.20 -18.45 2.77
C ILE A 135 -2.02 -18.55 1.25
N SER A 136 -2.93 -17.93 0.51
CA SER A 136 -2.83 -17.74 -0.93
C SER A 136 -2.62 -16.28 -1.28
N ILE A 137 -1.99 -16.04 -2.42
CA ILE A 137 -1.86 -14.71 -3.00
C ILE A 137 -3.03 -14.47 -3.94
N GLY A 138 -3.56 -13.26 -3.89
CA GLY A 138 -4.61 -12.76 -4.76
C GLY A 138 -4.22 -11.46 -5.45
N TYR A 139 -5.07 -11.05 -6.37
CA TYR A 139 -4.92 -9.83 -7.15
C TYR A 139 -6.27 -9.14 -7.35
N PRO A 140 -6.28 -7.81 -7.61
CA PRO A 140 -7.51 -7.11 -7.95
C PRO A 140 -7.93 -7.43 -9.38
N THR A 141 -9.23 -7.60 -9.61
CA THR A 141 -9.82 -7.81 -10.94
C THR A 141 -10.33 -6.51 -11.58
N VAL A 142 -10.13 -5.41 -10.88
CA VAL A 142 -10.41 -4.03 -11.30
C VAL A 142 -9.22 -3.14 -10.96
N ASP A 143 -9.17 -1.92 -11.50
CA ASP A 143 -8.15 -0.94 -11.13
C ASP A 143 -8.25 -0.52 -9.64
N LEU A 144 -7.18 0.05 -9.10
CA LEU A 144 -7.09 0.35 -7.67
C LEU A 144 -8.04 1.49 -7.23
N ASP A 145 -8.36 2.44 -8.12
CA ASP A 145 -9.31 3.51 -7.79
C ASP A 145 -10.72 2.94 -7.66
N THR A 146 -11.13 2.08 -8.58
CA THR A 146 -12.40 1.33 -8.47
C THR A 146 -12.43 0.47 -7.21
N LEU A 147 -11.32 -0.22 -6.90
CA LEU A 147 -11.26 -1.12 -5.76
C LEU A 147 -11.34 -0.39 -4.42
N PHE A 148 -10.56 0.69 -4.24
CA PHE A 148 -10.38 1.32 -2.91
C PHE A 148 -11.10 2.65 -2.75
N ILE A 149 -11.30 3.41 -3.82
CA ILE A 149 -11.66 4.82 -3.72
C ILE A 149 -13.13 5.06 -4.06
N ASP A 150 -13.64 4.51 -5.14
CA ASP A 150 -14.99 4.83 -5.60
C ASP A 150 -16.07 4.30 -4.66
N GLY A 151 -15.88 3.12 -4.09
CA GLY A 151 -16.75 2.61 -3.04
C GLY A 151 -16.68 3.47 -1.77
N ALA A 152 -15.46 3.90 -1.39
CA ALA A 152 -15.27 4.78 -0.23
C ALA A 152 -15.96 6.14 -0.42
N LYS A 153 -15.86 6.77 -1.60
CA LYS A 153 -16.58 8.02 -1.89
C LYS A 153 -18.09 7.88 -1.70
N LYS A 154 -18.66 6.76 -2.16
CA LYS A 154 -20.09 6.48 -1.97
C LYS A 154 -20.44 6.29 -0.49
N ALA A 155 -19.64 5.52 0.24
CA ALA A 155 -19.83 5.31 1.67
C ALA A 155 -19.68 6.62 2.46
N PHE A 156 -18.72 7.47 2.11
CA PHE A 156 -18.53 8.80 2.71
C PHE A 156 -19.73 9.70 2.49
N ALA A 157 -20.26 9.74 1.26
CA ALA A 157 -21.47 10.52 0.96
C ALA A 157 -22.66 10.05 1.80
N ASN A 158 -22.84 8.73 1.95
CA ASN A 158 -23.93 8.16 2.75
C ASN A 158 -23.78 8.44 4.25
N ASN A 159 -22.55 8.47 4.76
CA ASN A 159 -22.27 8.67 6.19
C ASN A 159 -22.00 10.13 6.55
N GLY A 160 -22.07 11.08 5.60
CA GLY A 160 -21.82 12.49 5.82
C GLY A 160 -20.34 12.83 6.15
N VAL A 161 -19.40 12.05 5.62
CA VAL A 161 -17.96 12.37 5.73
C VAL A 161 -17.64 13.52 4.78
N GLU A 162 -17.10 14.60 5.33
CA GLU A 162 -16.58 15.71 4.54
C GLU A 162 -15.16 15.37 4.03
N VAL A 163 -14.96 15.40 2.71
CA VAL A 163 -13.65 15.21 2.10
C VAL A 163 -13.15 16.53 1.54
N ARG A 164 -11.99 16.99 2.04
CA ARG A 164 -11.34 18.22 1.57
C ARG A 164 -10.05 17.89 0.85
N HIS A 165 -10.07 18.03 -0.45
CA HIS A 165 -8.88 17.92 -1.31
C HIS A 165 -8.05 19.19 -1.29
N ARG A 166 -6.75 19.06 -1.59
CA ARG A 166 -5.77 20.17 -1.59
C ARG A 166 -5.67 20.87 -0.24
N ALA A 167 -6.07 20.18 0.83
CA ALA A 167 -6.01 20.64 2.21
C ALA A 167 -4.69 20.19 2.84
N VAL A 168 -3.71 21.08 2.85
CA VAL A 168 -2.40 20.81 3.42
C VAL A 168 -2.39 21.19 4.89
N VAL A 169 -2.33 20.22 5.78
CA VAL A 169 -2.24 20.44 7.22
C VAL A 169 -0.82 20.86 7.58
N ALA A 170 -0.69 21.98 8.28
CA ALA A 170 0.56 22.51 8.81
C ALA A 170 0.90 21.95 10.18
N GLY A 171 -0.11 21.67 11.02
CA GLY A 171 0.11 21.15 12.37
C GLY A 171 -1.15 20.71 13.08
N VAL A 172 -0.95 20.00 14.19
CA VAL A 172 -2.02 19.60 15.12
C VAL A 172 -2.00 20.55 16.32
N GLU A 173 -3.15 21.12 16.65
CA GLU A 173 -3.30 21.99 17.82
C GLU A 173 -3.60 21.17 19.08
N VAL A 174 -2.86 21.46 20.14
CA VAL A 174 -3.01 20.82 21.45
C VAL A 174 -3.17 21.89 22.52
N VAL A 175 -4.19 21.74 23.34
CA VAL A 175 -4.46 22.62 24.50
C VAL A 175 -4.63 21.73 25.73
N ASP A 176 -3.89 22.01 26.79
CA ASP A 176 -3.93 21.27 28.06
C ASP A 176 -3.84 19.75 27.90
N GLY A 177 -2.92 19.28 27.01
CA GLY A 177 -2.70 17.87 26.77
C GLY A 177 -3.78 17.16 25.94
N THR A 178 -4.72 17.90 25.37
CA THR A 178 -5.83 17.40 24.57
C THR A 178 -5.82 18.05 23.18
N VAL A 179 -6.18 17.28 22.15
CA VAL A 179 -6.37 17.82 20.80
C VAL A 179 -7.45 18.90 20.78
N ALA A 180 -7.15 20.04 20.16
CA ALA A 180 -8.10 21.11 19.91
C ALA A 180 -8.50 21.22 18.42
N GLY A 181 -7.67 20.72 17.52
CA GLY A 181 -7.94 20.75 16.08
C GLY A 181 -6.67 20.63 15.23
N VAL A 182 -6.76 21.11 14.02
CA VAL A 182 -5.64 21.19 13.07
C VAL A 182 -5.57 22.58 12.45
N ILE A 183 -4.36 22.96 11.99
CA ILE A 183 -4.11 24.20 11.25
C ILE A 183 -3.71 23.82 9.84
N LEU A 184 -4.32 24.44 8.83
CA LEU A 184 -3.92 24.31 7.44
C LEU A 184 -2.80 25.31 7.08
N ASN A 185 -2.09 25.06 5.97
CA ASN A 185 -1.01 25.94 5.51
C ASN A 185 -1.45 27.36 5.15
N ASP A 186 -2.72 27.57 4.82
CA ASP A 186 -3.31 28.89 4.57
C ASP A 186 -3.74 29.64 5.86
N GLY A 187 -3.53 29.00 7.02
CA GLY A 187 -3.89 29.54 8.33
C GLY A 187 -5.31 29.20 8.79
N GLU A 188 -6.12 28.51 7.99
CA GLU A 188 -7.43 28.04 8.44
C GLU A 188 -7.28 27.06 9.60
N ARG A 189 -8.10 27.25 10.63
CA ARG A 189 -8.18 26.35 11.80
C ARG A 189 -9.45 25.53 11.73
N ILE A 190 -9.30 24.22 11.86
CA ILE A 190 -10.42 23.28 11.89
C ILE A 190 -10.50 22.69 13.30
N PRO A 191 -11.43 23.16 14.13
CA PRO A 191 -11.62 22.61 15.48
C PRO A 191 -12.07 21.16 15.43
N ALA A 192 -11.45 20.31 16.27
CA ALA A 192 -11.77 18.89 16.35
C ALA A 192 -11.58 18.37 17.77
N GLY A 193 -12.47 17.48 18.19
CA GLY A 193 -12.34 16.78 19.47
C GLY A 193 -11.40 15.55 19.38
N ALA A 194 -11.06 15.11 18.16
CA ALA A 194 -10.06 14.07 17.92
C ALA A 194 -9.41 14.20 16.54
N VAL A 195 -8.16 13.73 16.44
CA VAL A 195 -7.38 13.73 15.20
C VAL A 195 -6.72 12.35 15.00
N ILE A 196 -6.84 11.81 13.80
CA ILE A 196 -6.01 10.67 13.35
C ILE A 196 -5.01 11.18 12.31
N CYS A 197 -3.71 11.08 12.63
CA CYS A 197 -2.63 11.39 11.71
C CYS A 197 -2.32 10.14 10.87
N ALA A 198 -2.83 10.09 9.64
CA ALA A 198 -2.70 8.97 8.70
C ALA A 198 -1.78 9.28 7.51
N VAL A 199 -0.80 10.16 7.71
CA VAL A 199 0.19 10.51 6.69
C VAL A 199 1.32 9.48 6.60
N PRO A 200 2.03 9.39 5.47
CA PRO A 200 3.24 8.57 5.37
C PRO A 200 4.30 9.02 6.38
N VAL A 201 5.12 8.08 6.86
CA VAL A 201 6.17 8.33 7.87
C VAL A 201 7.08 9.53 7.53
N TRP A 202 7.38 9.76 6.25
CA TRP A 202 8.22 10.87 5.76
C TRP A 202 7.55 12.25 5.88
N ASN A 203 6.26 12.30 6.18
CA ASN A 203 5.48 13.54 6.31
C ASN A 203 5.02 13.81 7.75
N VAL A 204 5.48 13.03 8.71
CA VAL A 204 5.09 13.18 10.13
C VAL A 204 5.85 14.31 10.79
N LYS A 205 7.17 14.45 10.49
CA LYS A 205 7.98 15.55 11.00
C LYS A 205 7.43 16.89 10.49
N GLY A 206 7.44 17.88 11.32
CA GLY A 206 6.80 19.17 11.08
C GLY A 206 5.33 19.21 11.47
N LEU A 207 4.57 18.14 11.15
CA LEU A 207 3.13 18.07 11.45
C LEU A 207 2.84 17.95 12.96
N LEU A 208 3.72 17.30 13.70
CA LEU A 208 3.57 17.03 15.13
C LEU A 208 4.49 17.89 16.02
N ASP A 209 5.18 18.91 15.49
CA ASP A 209 6.15 19.72 16.24
C ASP A 209 5.57 20.39 17.50
N GLN A 210 4.28 20.70 17.49
CA GLN A 210 3.56 21.28 18.64
C GLN A 210 2.92 20.23 19.56
N VAL A 211 3.11 18.92 19.25
CA VAL A 211 2.50 17.82 19.99
C VAL A 211 3.45 17.36 21.11
N PRO A 212 3.08 17.44 22.39
CA PRO A 212 3.89 16.92 23.50
C PRO A 212 4.25 15.45 23.29
N GLY A 213 5.54 15.12 23.44
CA GLY A 213 6.07 13.76 23.29
C GLY A 213 6.33 13.34 21.84
N HIS A 214 6.28 14.28 20.87
CA HIS A 214 6.60 14.02 19.47
C HIS A 214 8.04 13.53 19.28
N GLU A 215 8.97 13.90 20.17
CA GLU A 215 10.38 13.52 20.08
C GLU A 215 10.55 12.00 20.04
N ARG A 216 9.78 11.26 20.84
CA ARG A 216 9.79 9.80 20.84
C ARG A 216 9.28 9.20 19.54
N ILE A 217 8.29 9.84 18.92
CA ILE A 217 7.76 9.45 17.63
C ILE A 217 8.83 9.70 16.57
N TYR A 218 9.49 10.87 16.61
CA TYR A 218 10.53 11.25 15.66
C TYR A 218 11.76 10.35 15.76
N GLU A 219 12.21 10.04 16.97
CA GLU A 219 13.29 9.08 17.21
C GLU A 219 12.94 7.69 16.59
N ALA A 220 11.73 7.19 16.84
CA ALA A 220 11.30 5.91 16.29
C ALA A 220 11.31 5.89 14.76
N ILE A 221 10.78 6.94 14.11
CA ILE A 221 10.66 6.98 12.65
C ILE A 221 11.99 7.26 11.94
N GLU A 222 13.02 7.82 12.59
CA GLU A 222 14.35 7.99 12.01
C GLU A 222 15.02 6.68 11.63
N HIS A 223 14.68 5.60 12.32
CA HIS A 223 15.17 4.26 12.02
C HIS A 223 14.44 3.57 10.87
N LEU A 224 13.35 4.15 10.36
CA LEU A 224 12.56 3.62 9.26
C LEU A 224 13.11 4.11 7.91
N THR A 225 14.17 3.48 7.45
CA THR A 225 14.86 3.85 6.21
C THR A 225 13.97 3.61 4.99
N PRO A 226 13.75 4.60 4.10
CA PRO A 226 12.90 4.40 2.92
C PRO A 226 13.52 3.42 1.92
N VAL A 227 12.64 2.65 1.27
CA VAL A 227 12.98 1.70 0.20
C VAL A 227 12.24 2.10 -1.07
N PRO A 228 12.94 2.29 -2.20
CA PRO A 228 12.32 2.60 -3.46
C PRO A 228 11.71 1.36 -4.13
N ILE A 229 10.63 1.59 -4.86
CA ILE A 229 10.04 0.63 -5.79
C ILE A 229 9.94 1.31 -7.16
N VAL A 230 10.28 0.56 -8.21
CA VAL A 230 10.04 0.95 -9.60
C VAL A 230 9.08 -0.06 -10.21
N SER A 231 8.00 0.43 -10.80
CA SER A 231 7.08 -0.38 -11.60
C SER A 231 7.11 0.10 -13.04
N VAL A 232 7.03 -0.83 -13.98
CA VAL A 232 6.96 -0.52 -15.40
C VAL A 232 5.74 -1.21 -16.00
N ASN A 233 4.85 -0.41 -16.55
CA ASN A 233 3.72 -0.88 -17.34
C ASN A 233 4.14 -0.93 -18.81
N LEU A 234 4.15 -2.12 -19.39
CA LEU A 234 4.64 -2.42 -20.73
C LEU A 234 3.48 -2.84 -21.64
N TYR A 235 3.31 -2.16 -22.75
CA TYR A 235 2.37 -2.48 -23.81
C TYR A 235 3.16 -2.99 -25.00
N LEU A 236 3.02 -4.28 -25.30
CA LEU A 236 3.78 -4.98 -26.31
C LEU A 236 2.92 -5.30 -27.54
N ASP A 237 3.57 -5.46 -28.69
CA ASP A 237 2.93 -5.83 -29.95
C ASP A 237 2.43 -7.28 -29.97
N ARG A 238 3.00 -8.13 -29.12
CA ARG A 238 2.71 -9.56 -29.03
C ARG A 238 2.82 -10.11 -27.61
N SER A 239 2.25 -11.32 -27.40
CA SER A 239 2.40 -12.05 -26.15
C SER A 239 3.84 -12.50 -25.94
N ILE A 240 4.29 -12.45 -24.66
CA ILE A 240 5.58 -13.01 -24.24
C ILE A 240 5.47 -14.48 -23.78
N GLY A 241 4.30 -15.10 -23.90
CA GLY A 241 4.09 -16.49 -23.51
C GLY A 241 3.98 -16.71 -21.99
N MET A 242 3.48 -15.74 -21.24
CA MET A 242 3.12 -15.97 -19.84
C MET A 242 2.01 -17.02 -19.73
N THR A 243 2.15 -17.92 -18.77
CA THR A 243 1.21 -19.03 -18.55
C THR A 243 0.27 -18.79 -17.37
N ASP A 244 0.51 -17.77 -16.59
CA ASP A 244 -0.25 -17.43 -15.39
C ASP A 244 -0.40 -15.90 -15.27
N TRP A 245 -1.36 -15.46 -14.48
CA TRP A 245 -1.65 -14.05 -14.19
C TRP A 245 -0.48 -13.28 -13.57
N GLY A 246 0.38 -13.98 -12.83
CA GLY A 246 1.55 -13.41 -12.17
C GLY A 246 2.64 -14.43 -11.97
N GLU A 247 3.87 -14.06 -12.28
CA GLU A 247 5.02 -14.92 -12.18
C GLU A 247 6.17 -14.24 -11.42
N ILE A 248 6.85 -15.05 -10.59
CA ILE A 248 8.09 -14.64 -9.92
C ILE A 248 9.25 -15.19 -10.72
N LEU A 249 10.18 -14.31 -11.08
CA LEU A 249 11.37 -14.69 -11.82
C LEU A 249 12.47 -15.12 -10.84
N TYR A 250 12.91 -16.37 -10.97
CA TYR A 250 13.92 -16.97 -10.10
C TYR A 250 15.30 -16.97 -10.77
N GLY A 251 16.33 -16.58 -10.03
CA GLY A 251 17.71 -16.59 -10.48
C GLY A 251 18.23 -15.26 -11.06
N GLY A 252 17.46 -14.17 -10.90
CA GLY A 252 17.95 -12.82 -11.20
C GLY A 252 19.01 -12.39 -10.19
N GLU A 253 20.08 -11.74 -10.65
CA GLU A 253 21.11 -11.18 -9.81
C GLU A 253 20.56 -10.01 -8.98
N GLY A 254 20.28 -10.25 -7.73
CA GLY A 254 20.10 -9.21 -6.71
C GLY A 254 18.71 -8.55 -6.66
N VAL A 255 17.85 -8.64 -7.66
CA VAL A 255 16.57 -7.93 -7.71
C VAL A 255 15.43 -8.93 -7.82
N LEU A 256 14.45 -8.84 -6.93
CA LEU A 256 13.24 -9.63 -7.07
C LEU A 256 12.36 -9.00 -8.13
N GLU A 257 12.14 -9.73 -9.16
CA GLU A 257 11.37 -9.32 -10.29
C GLU A 257 10.07 -10.10 -10.32
N GLN A 258 9.01 -9.37 -10.45
CA GLN A 258 7.66 -9.90 -10.58
C GLN A 258 7.08 -9.38 -11.88
N VAL A 259 6.47 -10.27 -12.62
CA VAL A 259 5.78 -9.96 -13.88
C VAL A 259 4.31 -10.33 -13.74
N TRP A 260 3.45 -9.46 -14.20
CA TRP A 260 2.01 -9.57 -14.10
C TRP A 260 1.40 -9.41 -15.48
N ASP A 261 0.59 -10.36 -15.89
CA ASP A 261 -0.22 -10.26 -17.10
C ASP A 261 -1.54 -9.60 -16.76
N ARG A 262 -1.63 -8.31 -17.06
CA ARG A 262 -2.79 -7.49 -16.74
C ARG A 262 -4.05 -7.92 -17.51
N GLN A 263 -3.91 -8.52 -18.68
CA GLN A 263 -5.06 -9.02 -19.42
C GLN A 263 -5.70 -10.25 -18.76
N GLN A 264 -4.87 -11.12 -18.14
CA GLN A 264 -5.38 -12.25 -17.37
C GLN A 264 -5.99 -11.83 -16.01
N MET A 265 -5.52 -10.71 -15.44
CA MET A 265 -5.99 -10.22 -14.15
C MET A 265 -7.30 -9.45 -14.27
N HIS A 266 -7.45 -8.63 -15.29
CA HIS A 266 -8.58 -7.73 -15.46
C HIS A 266 -9.48 -8.20 -16.60
N SER A 267 -10.66 -8.73 -16.27
CA SER A 267 -11.63 -9.22 -17.25
C SER A 267 -12.20 -8.14 -18.19
N ARG A 268 -11.98 -6.86 -17.86
CA ARG A 268 -12.47 -5.70 -18.64
C ARG A 268 -11.40 -5.09 -19.55
N ASN A 269 -10.15 -5.54 -19.49
CA ASN A 269 -9.09 -5.00 -20.34
C ASN A 269 -9.27 -5.49 -21.78
N ALA A 270 -9.99 -4.67 -22.55
CA ALA A 270 -10.15 -4.84 -23.99
C ALA A 270 -8.97 -4.23 -24.78
N SER A 271 -7.83 -3.97 -24.14
CA SER A 271 -6.63 -3.47 -24.83
C SER A 271 -6.27 -4.42 -25.96
N ARG A 272 -6.05 -3.88 -27.15
CA ARG A 272 -5.54 -4.65 -28.31
C ARG A 272 -4.06 -5.04 -28.15
N ASN A 273 -3.39 -4.44 -27.17
CA ASN A 273 -1.97 -4.64 -26.88
C ASN A 273 -1.81 -5.62 -25.73
N HIS A 274 -0.72 -6.35 -25.72
CA HIS A 274 -0.34 -7.23 -24.62
C HIS A 274 0.22 -6.38 -23.48
N PHE A 275 -0.51 -6.34 -22.36
CA PHE A 275 -0.20 -5.47 -21.24
C PHE A 275 0.42 -6.27 -20.07
N TYR A 276 1.68 -5.95 -19.78
CA TYR A 276 2.43 -6.52 -18.65
C TYR A 276 2.85 -5.44 -17.68
N SER A 277 2.80 -5.75 -16.40
CA SER A 277 3.38 -4.90 -15.35
C SER A 277 4.56 -5.61 -14.72
N THR A 278 5.68 -4.92 -14.54
CA THR A 278 6.82 -5.43 -13.80
C THR A 278 7.01 -4.59 -12.53
N THR A 279 7.49 -5.20 -11.46
CA THR A 279 7.75 -4.51 -10.20
C THR A 279 9.09 -4.93 -9.63
N VAL A 280 9.93 -3.94 -9.36
CA VAL A 280 11.27 -4.10 -8.80
C VAL A 280 11.30 -3.42 -7.43
N SER A 281 11.47 -4.22 -6.39
CA SER A 281 11.66 -3.75 -5.01
C SER A 281 13.13 -3.46 -4.72
N ALA A 282 13.41 -2.51 -3.80
CA ALA A 282 14.76 -2.04 -3.49
C ALA A 282 15.51 -1.52 -4.74
N ALA A 283 14.80 -0.82 -5.59
CA ALA A 283 15.23 -0.36 -6.92
C ALA A 283 16.14 0.87 -6.87
N TYR A 284 17.12 0.91 -5.95
CA TYR A 284 17.97 2.08 -5.71
C TYR A 284 18.69 2.55 -6.97
N GLU A 285 19.27 1.62 -7.73
CA GLU A 285 19.99 1.94 -8.97
C GLU A 285 19.03 2.34 -10.09
N LEU A 286 17.90 1.62 -10.21
CA LEU A 286 16.91 1.91 -11.27
C LEU A 286 16.31 3.31 -11.12
N THR A 287 16.12 3.80 -9.90
CA THR A 287 15.56 5.15 -9.68
C THR A 287 16.43 6.26 -10.28
N GLN A 288 17.71 5.99 -10.55
CA GLN A 288 18.67 6.95 -11.12
C GLN A 288 18.73 6.91 -12.66
N LYS A 289 18.14 5.90 -13.30
CA LYS A 289 18.15 5.72 -14.75
C LYS A 289 17.02 6.50 -15.42
N SER A 290 17.16 6.77 -16.71
CA SER A 290 16.09 7.34 -17.55
C SER A 290 14.94 6.33 -17.74
N ASN A 291 13.77 6.79 -18.18
CA ASN A 291 12.65 5.91 -18.49
C ASN A 291 13.01 4.89 -19.56
N ALA A 292 13.73 5.30 -20.60
CA ALA A 292 14.16 4.42 -21.68
C ALA A 292 15.09 3.29 -21.16
N GLU A 293 16.10 3.64 -20.35
CA GLU A 293 17.02 2.66 -19.77
C GLU A 293 16.30 1.68 -18.82
N ILE A 294 15.32 2.17 -18.04
CA ILE A 294 14.52 1.30 -17.17
C ILE A 294 13.68 0.35 -18.02
N THR A 295 13.00 0.86 -19.06
CA THR A 295 12.18 0.05 -19.95
C THR A 295 13.03 -1.04 -20.61
N GLU A 296 14.20 -0.70 -21.16
CA GLU A 296 15.09 -1.68 -21.78
C GLU A 296 15.63 -2.70 -20.77
N THR A 297 15.99 -2.26 -19.57
CA THR A 297 16.38 -3.17 -18.46
C THR A 297 15.28 -4.21 -18.18
N GLN A 298 14.00 -3.78 -18.19
CA GLN A 298 12.89 -4.70 -17.98
C GLN A 298 12.66 -5.62 -19.19
N MET A 299 12.80 -5.10 -20.40
CA MET A 299 12.70 -5.93 -21.61
C MET A 299 13.83 -6.98 -21.68
N ASP A 300 15.05 -6.62 -21.33
CA ASP A 300 16.17 -7.58 -21.28
C ASP A 300 15.92 -8.69 -20.25
N MET A 301 15.35 -8.32 -19.10
CA MET A 301 14.91 -9.29 -18.12
C MET A 301 13.83 -10.21 -18.71
N LEU A 302 12.78 -9.68 -19.34
CA LEU A 302 11.74 -10.48 -19.96
C LEU A 302 12.29 -11.43 -21.01
N ARG A 303 13.21 -11.00 -21.87
CA ARG A 303 13.87 -11.84 -22.90
C ARG A 303 14.63 -13.03 -22.31
N ARG A 304 15.20 -12.91 -21.09
CA ARG A 304 15.90 -14.03 -20.41
C ARG A 304 14.96 -15.14 -19.97
N TYR A 305 13.74 -14.77 -19.59
CA TYR A 305 12.78 -15.71 -19.00
C TYR A 305 11.70 -16.17 -19.94
N TYR A 306 11.42 -15.39 -20.97
CA TYR A 306 10.36 -15.65 -21.94
C TYR A 306 10.94 -15.67 -23.35
N PRO A 307 11.11 -16.86 -23.96
CA PRO A 307 11.64 -16.95 -25.33
C PRO A 307 10.85 -16.12 -26.34
N ASP A 308 9.53 -16.04 -26.18
CA ASP A 308 8.65 -15.28 -27.08
C ASP A 308 8.84 -13.75 -26.95
N ALA A 309 9.46 -13.29 -25.88
CA ALA A 309 9.80 -11.87 -25.71
C ALA A 309 10.97 -11.42 -26.61
N ALA A 310 11.74 -12.34 -27.20
CA ALA A 310 12.89 -11.99 -28.03
C ALA A 310 12.52 -11.12 -29.25
N GLY A 311 11.31 -11.32 -29.81
CA GLY A 311 10.82 -10.54 -30.94
C GLY A 311 9.73 -9.51 -30.59
N ALA A 312 9.47 -9.29 -29.31
CA ALA A 312 8.45 -8.36 -28.89
C ALA A 312 8.95 -6.91 -28.92
N GLU A 313 8.13 -6.01 -29.48
CA GLU A 313 8.37 -4.59 -29.54
C GLU A 313 7.52 -3.85 -28.52
N VAL A 314 8.13 -2.85 -27.88
CA VAL A 314 7.44 -1.97 -26.93
C VAL A 314 6.67 -0.91 -27.71
N ILE A 315 5.34 -1.01 -27.71
CA ILE A 315 4.45 0.01 -28.30
C ILE A 315 4.41 1.25 -27.40
N HIS A 316 4.28 1.01 -26.08
CA HIS A 316 4.28 2.06 -25.07
C HIS A 316 4.82 1.52 -23.74
N SER A 317 5.47 2.39 -22.96
CA SER A 317 5.87 2.07 -21.60
C SER A 317 5.58 3.24 -20.66
N HIS A 318 5.12 2.92 -19.46
CA HIS A 318 4.93 3.90 -18.39
C HIS A 318 5.72 3.49 -17.16
N VAL A 319 6.71 4.30 -16.79
CA VAL A 319 7.61 4.04 -15.65
C VAL A 319 7.14 4.83 -14.43
N VAL A 320 6.84 4.13 -13.36
CA VAL A 320 6.46 4.70 -12.07
C VAL A 320 7.61 4.51 -11.08
N ARG A 321 8.16 5.63 -10.60
CA ARG A 321 9.18 5.64 -9.54
C ARG A 321 8.56 6.06 -8.23
N MET A 322 8.72 5.23 -7.22
CA MET A 322 8.31 5.52 -5.84
C MET A 322 9.55 5.47 -4.94
N PRO A 323 10.31 6.58 -4.81
CA PRO A 323 11.57 6.58 -4.06
C PRO A 323 11.39 6.31 -2.57
N LYS A 324 10.21 6.58 -2.04
CA LYS A 324 9.82 6.33 -0.66
C LYS A 324 8.53 5.50 -0.63
N SER A 325 8.60 4.29 -1.20
CA SER A 325 7.43 3.41 -1.30
C SER A 325 7.11 2.73 0.03
N THR A 326 8.15 2.20 0.68
CA THR A 326 8.05 1.47 1.94
C THR A 326 9.28 1.78 2.79
N PHE A 327 9.40 1.21 3.98
CA PHE A 327 10.65 1.25 4.75
C PHE A 327 11.31 -0.13 4.81
N ALA A 328 12.63 -0.14 5.00
CA ALA A 328 13.42 -1.36 5.12
C ALA A 328 13.01 -2.15 6.37
N GLN A 329 12.57 -3.37 6.16
CA GLN A 329 12.14 -4.28 7.22
C GLN A 329 13.34 -5.05 7.75
N ARG A 330 14.16 -4.38 8.52
CA ARG A 330 15.32 -4.99 9.16
C ARG A 330 14.91 -5.78 10.42
N PRO A 331 15.67 -6.80 10.85
CA PRO A 331 15.44 -7.44 12.14
C PRO A 331 15.34 -6.40 13.26
N GLY A 332 14.28 -6.48 14.08
CA GLY A 332 14.00 -5.52 15.14
C GLY A 332 13.14 -4.31 14.73
N SER A 333 12.93 -4.06 13.42
CA SER A 333 12.14 -2.90 12.97
C SER A 333 10.70 -2.88 13.49
N SER A 334 10.09 -4.03 13.73
CA SER A 334 8.75 -4.10 14.32
C SER A 334 8.68 -3.53 15.72
N GLY A 335 9.74 -3.69 16.53
CA GLY A 335 9.81 -3.22 17.91
C GLY A 335 9.96 -1.71 18.06
N ILE A 336 10.55 -1.04 17.06
CA ILE A 336 10.78 0.41 17.09
C ILE A 336 9.61 1.23 16.50
N ARG A 337 8.66 0.59 15.81
CA ARG A 337 7.51 1.30 15.24
C ARG A 337 6.65 1.89 16.36
N PRO A 338 6.26 3.18 16.27
CA PRO A 338 5.45 3.81 17.30
C PRO A 338 4.05 3.19 17.37
N ASP A 339 3.46 3.23 18.55
CA ASP A 339 2.07 2.83 18.78
C ASP A 339 1.09 3.81 18.11
N GLN A 340 -0.16 3.41 17.93
CA GLN A 340 -1.21 4.28 17.45
C GLN A 340 -1.61 5.31 18.51
N ARG A 341 -1.54 4.95 19.80
CA ARG A 341 -1.82 5.84 20.92
C ARG A 341 -0.65 6.79 21.15
N THR A 342 -0.95 8.09 21.27
CA THR A 342 0.02 9.12 21.61
C THR A 342 -0.12 9.54 23.09
N ALA A 343 0.77 10.42 23.54
CA ALA A 343 0.67 11.03 24.87
C ALA A 343 -0.45 12.09 24.95
N VAL A 344 -1.00 12.52 23.82
CA VAL A 344 -2.04 13.56 23.74
C VAL A 344 -3.41 12.90 23.65
N ALA A 345 -4.31 13.30 24.52
CA ALA A 345 -5.69 12.84 24.50
C ALA A 345 -6.39 13.26 23.20
N GLY A 346 -7.09 12.33 22.56
CA GLY A 346 -7.76 12.58 21.27
C GLY A 346 -6.85 12.57 20.04
N LEU A 347 -5.54 12.29 20.16
CA LEU A 347 -4.63 12.13 19.03
C LEU A 347 -4.19 10.69 18.86
N ALA A 348 -4.40 10.13 17.65
CA ALA A 348 -3.88 8.83 17.26
C ALA A 348 -3.06 8.88 15.97
N LEU A 349 -2.13 7.93 15.83
CA LEU A 349 -1.33 7.74 14.63
C LEU A 349 -1.89 6.55 13.84
N ALA A 350 -1.90 6.66 12.51
CA ALA A 350 -2.27 5.58 11.62
C ALA A 350 -1.32 5.51 10.42
N GLY A 351 -1.18 4.31 9.88
CA GLY A 351 -0.31 4.03 8.72
C GLY A 351 0.48 2.76 8.93
N ASP A 352 0.92 2.18 7.82
CA ASP A 352 1.70 0.95 7.76
C ASP A 352 3.06 1.02 8.50
N TRP A 353 3.47 2.21 8.89
CA TRP A 353 4.69 2.50 9.64
C TRP A 353 4.50 2.46 11.17
N THR A 354 3.28 2.44 11.67
CA THR A 354 2.98 2.28 13.11
C THR A 354 2.99 0.80 13.50
N ARG A 355 2.96 0.49 14.78
CA ARG A 355 3.03 -0.88 15.29
C ARG A 355 1.80 -1.69 14.91
N THR A 356 2.00 -2.69 14.05
CA THR A 356 1.00 -3.67 13.64
C THR A 356 1.62 -5.06 13.64
N ASP A 357 0.79 -6.11 13.48
CA ASP A 357 1.26 -7.48 13.34
C ASP A 357 1.78 -7.77 11.92
N TRP A 358 1.53 -6.84 10.98
CA TRP A 358 1.98 -6.90 9.60
C TRP A 358 3.09 -5.88 9.34
N THR A 359 3.82 -6.11 8.27
CA THR A 359 4.81 -5.15 7.77
C THR A 359 4.15 -4.03 6.98
N THR A 360 4.94 -3.28 6.21
CA THR A 360 4.49 -2.19 5.36
C THR A 360 3.66 -2.71 4.17
N THR A 361 2.44 -3.10 4.46
CA THR A 361 1.46 -3.67 3.52
C THR A 361 0.14 -2.90 3.60
N MET A 362 -0.74 -3.17 2.65
CA MET A 362 -2.11 -2.66 2.70
C MET A 362 -2.85 -3.15 3.95
N GLU A 363 -2.63 -4.41 4.37
CA GLU A 363 -3.17 -4.94 5.63
C GLU A 363 -2.63 -4.18 6.83
N GLY A 364 -1.31 -3.91 6.88
CA GLY A 364 -0.71 -3.10 7.95
C GLY A 364 -1.34 -1.70 8.04
N ALA A 365 -1.64 -1.09 6.90
CA ALA A 365 -2.32 0.21 6.86
C ALA A 365 -3.74 0.14 7.42
N CYS A 366 -4.54 -0.87 7.05
CA CYS A 366 -5.91 -1.06 7.54
C CYS A 366 -5.93 -1.49 9.00
N GLN A 367 -5.04 -2.39 9.42
CA GLN A 367 -4.92 -2.79 10.83
C GLN A 367 -4.54 -1.60 11.72
N SER A 368 -3.62 -0.77 11.26
CA SER A 368 -3.27 0.46 11.95
C SER A 368 -4.45 1.41 12.08
N ALA A 369 -5.25 1.56 11.01
CA ALA A 369 -6.46 2.36 11.02
C ALA A 369 -7.46 1.85 12.06
N ALA A 370 -7.70 0.54 12.13
CA ALA A 370 -8.59 -0.07 13.12
C ALA A 370 -8.14 0.25 14.55
N ARG A 371 -6.85 0.04 14.85
CA ARG A 371 -6.27 0.35 16.17
C ARG A 371 -6.34 1.84 16.51
N ALA A 372 -6.12 2.73 15.53
CA ALA A 372 -6.23 4.18 15.73
C ALA A 372 -7.68 4.59 16.01
N VAL A 373 -8.65 4.00 15.31
CA VAL A 373 -10.08 4.20 15.57
C VAL A 373 -10.43 3.74 16.98
N ASP A 374 -9.97 2.56 17.43
CA ASP A 374 -10.20 2.05 18.77
C ASP A 374 -9.65 3.03 19.82
N VAL A 375 -8.46 3.61 19.62
CA VAL A 375 -7.88 4.64 20.50
C VAL A 375 -8.80 5.87 20.63
N ILE A 376 -9.39 6.33 19.52
CA ILE A 376 -10.30 7.47 19.53
C ILE A 376 -11.65 7.13 20.14
N LEU A 377 -12.18 5.92 19.93
CA LEU A 377 -13.42 5.47 20.56
C LEU A 377 -13.26 5.30 22.08
N ASP A 378 -12.13 4.75 22.54
CA ASP A 378 -11.79 4.68 23.96
C ASP A 378 -11.78 6.08 24.60
N TYR A 379 -11.13 7.04 23.92
CA TYR A 379 -11.09 8.43 24.38
C TYR A 379 -12.49 9.07 24.41
N ALA A 380 -13.32 8.82 23.40
CA ALA A 380 -14.67 9.36 23.32
C ALA A 380 -15.59 8.89 24.45
N ASN A 381 -15.36 7.67 24.94
CA ASN A 381 -16.18 7.00 25.95
C ASN A 381 -15.70 7.27 27.40
N GLN A 382 -14.58 8.01 27.59
CA GLN A 382 -14.15 8.40 28.93
C GLN A 382 -15.12 9.39 29.55
N PRO A 383 -15.49 9.23 30.81
CA PRO A 383 -16.27 10.24 31.51
C PRO A 383 -15.45 11.54 31.55
N ARG A 384 -16.06 12.63 31.12
CA ARG A 384 -15.49 13.98 31.12
C ARG A 384 -15.69 14.66 32.45
#